data_77dbff410430557efe71cca96d045b58
#
_entry.id   77dbff410430557efe71cca96d045b58
#
_cell.length_a   1.000
_cell.length_b   1.000
_cell.length_c   1.000
_cell.angle_alpha   90.00
_cell.angle_beta   90.00
_cell.angle_gamma   90.00
#
_symmetry.space_group_name_H-M   'P 1'
#
loop_
_entity.id
_entity.type
_entity.pdbx_description
1 polymer ?
#
loop_
_entity_poly.entity_id
_entity_poly.type
_entity_poly.pdbx_seq_one_letter_code
_entity_poly.pdbx_strand_id
1 'polypeptide(L)'
;MAAAMVTMAELRSNLGIGSLYSDATVEECCQSAEDLIQGYLWHNDAPVVASSISNNVATLVLSNPGIFTTGQSITVSNCGATYNGTYTLTGSFPGTTVPASIGTMFWSTYALSSYPNGYSFIQYAKTAADDPFHFVKPYGRALGPEHKAQAYTATPAIREAAMIVAVDIWQARQVSQTGGVGMDGITASPYRMGYQLINRVRGLIQPYSSPNSLVG
;
A
#
# COMPACT_ATOMS: atom_id res chain seq x y z
N MET A 1 2.39 10.97 10.49
CA MET A 1 1.27 11.38 9.59
C MET A 1 0.00 11.02 10.34
N ALA A 2 -1.03 11.85 10.35
CA ALA A 2 -2.27 11.48 11.07
C ALA A 2 -2.95 10.28 10.40
N ALA A 3 -3.55 9.40 11.21
CA ALA A 3 -4.31 8.26 10.71
C ALA A 3 -5.54 8.76 9.94
N ALA A 4 -5.82 8.11 8.81
CA ALA A 4 -6.87 8.54 7.88
C ALA A 4 -8.12 7.63 7.93
N MET A 5 -7.98 6.36 8.31
CA MET A 5 -9.10 5.42 8.42
C MET A 5 -9.91 5.63 9.69
N VAL A 6 -9.24 5.88 10.81
CA VAL A 6 -9.85 6.19 12.12
C VAL A 6 -9.13 7.36 12.74
N THR A 7 -9.84 8.42 13.00
CA THR A 7 -9.27 9.59 13.67
C THR A 7 -9.18 9.40 15.18
N MET A 8 -8.23 10.08 15.80
CA MET A 8 -8.09 10.13 17.25
C MET A 8 -9.39 10.57 17.94
N ALA A 9 -10.12 11.53 17.37
CA ALA A 9 -11.40 12.01 17.93
C ALA A 9 -12.48 10.92 17.92
N GLU A 10 -12.58 10.16 16.85
CA GLU A 10 -13.51 9.02 16.74
C GLU A 10 -13.16 7.91 17.74
N LEU A 11 -11.86 7.57 17.88
CA LEU A 11 -11.42 6.57 18.86
C LEU A 11 -11.71 7.02 20.29
N ARG A 12 -11.44 8.28 20.64
CA ARG A 12 -11.78 8.86 21.95
C ARG A 12 -13.28 8.82 22.25
N SER A 13 -14.09 9.17 21.27
CA SER A 13 -15.54 9.12 21.38
C SER A 13 -16.06 7.70 21.61
N ASN A 14 -15.52 6.76 20.87
CA ASN A 14 -15.90 5.33 20.98
C ASN A 14 -15.54 4.74 22.36
N LEU A 15 -14.35 5.08 22.86
CA LEU A 15 -13.86 4.59 24.16
C LEU A 15 -14.42 5.36 25.37
N GLY A 16 -15.01 6.53 25.16
CA GLY A 16 -15.49 7.39 26.25
C GLY A 16 -14.37 7.96 27.13
N ILE A 17 -13.13 8.04 26.64
CA ILE A 17 -11.95 8.42 27.44
C ILE A 17 -11.69 9.94 27.50
N GLY A 18 -12.42 10.74 26.76
CA GLY A 18 -12.25 12.20 26.72
C GLY A 18 -10.80 12.62 26.50
N SER A 19 -10.29 13.53 27.32
CA SER A 19 -8.91 14.05 27.27
C SER A 19 -7.97 13.39 28.30
N LEU A 20 -8.34 12.24 28.85
CA LEU A 20 -7.61 11.60 29.95
C LEU A 20 -6.18 11.16 29.57
N TYR A 21 -5.98 10.84 28.30
CA TYR A 21 -4.70 10.35 27.77
C TYR A 21 -4.12 11.33 26.74
N SER A 22 -2.80 11.28 26.53
CA SER A 22 -2.14 12.14 25.57
C SER A 22 -2.60 11.86 24.13
N ASP A 23 -2.67 12.89 23.31
CA ASP A 23 -3.05 12.77 21.89
C ASP A 23 -2.10 11.84 21.15
N ALA A 24 -0.80 11.92 21.43
CA ALA A 24 0.21 11.06 20.82
C ALA A 24 -0.08 9.55 21.04
N THR A 25 -0.43 9.18 22.28
CA THR A 25 -0.71 7.78 22.63
C THR A 25 -1.95 7.23 21.91
N VAL A 26 -2.99 8.06 21.79
CA VAL A 26 -4.23 7.68 21.08
C VAL A 26 -4.00 7.62 19.59
N GLU A 27 -3.27 8.57 19.03
CA GLU A 27 -2.91 8.62 17.62
C GLU A 27 -2.06 7.41 17.19
N GLU A 28 -1.11 6.98 18.01
CA GLU A 28 -0.31 5.77 17.76
C GLU A 28 -1.18 4.52 17.65
N CYS A 29 -2.26 4.41 18.43
CA CYS A 29 -3.19 3.29 18.30
C CYS A 29 -3.94 3.32 16.97
N CYS A 30 -4.37 4.50 16.53
CA CYS A 30 -5.03 4.69 15.24
C CYS A 30 -4.09 4.35 14.09
N GLN A 31 -2.85 4.85 14.11
CA GLN A 31 -1.84 4.57 13.09
C GLN A 31 -1.48 3.09 13.03
N SER A 32 -1.27 2.45 14.19
CA SER A 32 -0.94 1.02 14.25
C SER A 32 -2.09 0.16 13.70
N ALA A 33 -3.33 0.55 13.93
CA ALA A 33 -4.49 -0.15 13.38
C ALA A 33 -4.59 0.03 11.85
N GLU A 34 -4.35 1.25 11.37
CA GLU A 34 -4.33 1.56 9.94
C GLU A 34 -3.24 0.78 9.22
N ASP A 35 -2.00 0.80 9.72
CA ASP A 35 -0.86 0.07 9.15
C ASP A 35 -1.14 -1.44 9.08
N LEU A 36 -1.73 -2.00 10.14
CA LEU A 36 -2.08 -3.42 10.19
C LEU A 36 -3.10 -3.78 9.12
N ILE A 37 -4.15 -2.98 8.94
CA ILE A 37 -5.20 -3.23 7.95
C ILE A 37 -4.69 -3.01 6.54
N GLN A 38 -3.93 -1.94 6.29
CA GLN A 38 -3.36 -1.64 4.98
C GLN A 38 -2.54 -2.80 4.43
N GLY A 39 -1.83 -3.55 5.29
CA GLY A 39 -1.07 -4.73 4.89
C GLY A 39 -1.91 -5.86 4.28
N TYR A 40 -3.23 -5.88 4.51
CA TYR A 40 -4.15 -6.89 3.96
C TYR A 40 -5.00 -6.39 2.80
N LEU A 41 -5.06 -5.08 2.59
CA LEU A 41 -5.83 -4.50 1.50
C LEU A 41 -5.10 -4.66 0.16
N TRP A 42 -5.87 -4.73 -0.89
CA TRP A 42 -5.33 -4.81 -2.24
C TRP A 42 -5.04 -3.42 -2.79
N HIS A 43 -3.77 -3.14 -2.98
CA HIS A 43 -3.30 -1.94 -3.66
C HIS A 43 -2.79 -2.28 -5.06
N ASN A 44 -3.14 -1.44 -6.04
CA ASN A 44 -2.54 -1.50 -7.37
C ASN A 44 -1.17 -0.83 -7.33
N ASP A 45 -0.16 -1.53 -6.86
CA ASP A 45 1.20 -1.01 -6.82
C ASP A 45 2.21 -1.98 -7.43
N ALA A 46 3.28 -1.42 -7.96
CA ALA A 46 4.37 -2.19 -8.52
C ALA A 46 5.72 -1.52 -8.25
N PRO A 47 6.77 -2.31 -7.97
CA PRO A 47 8.13 -1.80 -7.95
C PRO A 47 8.56 -1.32 -9.33
N VAL A 48 9.19 -0.14 -9.39
CA VAL A 48 9.81 0.41 -10.59
C VAL A 48 11.28 0.00 -10.57
N VAL A 49 11.69 -0.80 -11.55
CA VAL A 49 13.06 -1.34 -11.62
C VAL A 49 13.98 -0.55 -12.52
N ALA A 50 13.42 0.13 -13.52
CA ALA A 50 14.19 0.98 -14.44
C ALA A 50 13.30 2.10 -15.00
N SER A 51 13.94 3.14 -15.50
CA SER A 51 13.28 4.31 -16.09
C SER A 51 14.08 4.88 -17.27
N SER A 52 13.40 5.59 -18.15
CA SER A 52 13.98 6.36 -19.25
C SER A 52 13.03 7.48 -19.67
N ILE A 53 13.57 8.53 -20.28
CA ILE A 53 12.78 9.58 -20.95
C ILE A 53 13.31 9.74 -22.37
N SER A 54 12.40 9.76 -23.33
CA SER A 54 12.69 10.06 -24.71
C SER A 54 11.54 10.84 -25.34
N ASN A 55 11.86 11.95 -26.00
CA ASN A 55 10.86 12.78 -26.67
C ASN A 55 9.68 13.20 -25.77
N ASN A 56 9.95 13.61 -24.53
CA ASN A 56 8.96 13.98 -23.52
C ASN A 56 7.99 12.85 -23.11
N VAL A 57 8.39 11.61 -23.33
CA VAL A 57 7.67 10.42 -22.82
C VAL A 57 8.55 9.71 -21.81
N ALA A 58 8.10 9.65 -20.57
CA ALA A 58 8.72 8.82 -19.56
C ALA A 58 8.22 7.39 -19.71
N THR A 59 9.14 6.44 -19.67
CA THR A 59 8.85 5.00 -19.67
C THR A 59 9.42 4.38 -18.40
N LEU A 60 8.57 3.70 -17.65
CA LEU A 60 8.97 2.95 -16.46
C LEU A 60 8.82 1.45 -16.70
N VAL A 61 9.78 0.71 -16.20
CA VAL A 61 9.75 -0.77 -16.19
C VAL A 61 9.32 -1.23 -14.81
N LEU A 62 8.27 -2.02 -14.75
CA LEU A 62 7.69 -2.55 -13.52
C LEU A 62 8.02 -4.04 -13.38
N SER A 63 8.22 -4.50 -12.16
CA SER A 63 8.49 -5.92 -11.88
C SER A 63 7.21 -6.79 -11.80
N ASN A 64 6.04 -6.22 -12.06
CA ASN A 64 4.77 -6.96 -12.08
C ASN A 64 4.15 -6.93 -13.47
N PRO A 65 3.51 -8.03 -13.93
CA PRO A 65 2.86 -8.07 -15.22
C PRO A 65 1.54 -7.29 -15.20
N GLY A 66 1.44 -6.26 -16.05
CA GLY A 66 0.18 -5.73 -16.56
C GLY A 66 -0.90 -5.28 -15.58
N ILE A 67 -0.53 -4.72 -14.41
CA ILE A 67 -1.52 -4.29 -13.40
C ILE A 67 -2.13 -2.91 -13.66
N PHE A 68 -1.57 -2.14 -14.57
CA PHE A 68 -2.06 -0.81 -14.91
C PHE A 68 -2.67 -0.77 -16.30
N THR A 69 -3.60 0.15 -16.50
CA THR A 69 -4.25 0.38 -17.81
C THR A 69 -4.04 1.82 -18.28
N THR A 70 -4.01 2.01 -19.59
CA THR A 70 -3.96 3.35 -20.20
C THR A 70 -5.13 4.20 -19.71
N GLY A 71 -4.88 5.48 -19.41
CA GLY A 71 -5.86 6.41 -18.86
C GLY A 71 -5.96 6.40 -17.34
N GLN A 72 -5.35 5.43 -16.62
CA GLN A 72 -5.28 5.47 -15.16
C GLN A 72 -4.34 6.57 -14.67
N SER A 73 -4.69 7.18 -13.54
CA SER A 73 -3.79 8.05 -12.78
C SER A 73 -2.92 7.20 -11.88
N ILE A 74 -1.60 7.41 -11.92
CA ILE A 74 -0.64 6.76 -11.05
C ILE A 74 0.21 7.79 -10.30
N THR A 75 0.66 7.42 -9.12
CA THR A 75 1.68 8.18 -8.37
C THR A 75 3.00 7.42 -8.37
N VAL A 76 4.03 8.07 -8.90
CA VAL A 76 5.40 7.54 -8.95
C VAL A 76 6.21 8.13 -7.83
N SER A 77 6.93 7.31 -7.09
CA SER A 77 7.79 7.71 -5.98
C SER A 77 9.11 6.94 -5.99
N ASN A 78 10.13 7.51 -5.36
CA ASN A 78 11.47 6.94 -5.22
C ASN A 78 12.19 6.63 -6.56
N CYS A 79 11.78 7.30 -7.66
CA CYS A 79 12.41 7.17 -8.98
C CYS A 79 13.31 8.36 -9.33
N GLY A 80 13.61 9.23 -8.36
CA GLY A 80 14.30 10.49 -8.59
C GLY A 80 13.35 11.66 -8.91
N ALA A 81 13.83 12.89 -8.71
CA ALA A 81 13.01 14.10 -8.82
C ALA A 81 12.37 14.27 -10.21
N THR A 82 13.04 13.79 -11.25
CA THR A 82 12.55 13.90 -12.63
C THR A 82 11.31 13.05 -12.86
N TYR A 83 11.24 11.85 -12.27
CA TYR A 83 10.16 10.88 -12.52
C TYR A 83 9.05 10.93 -11.46
N ASN A 84 9.37 11.37 -10.25
CA ASN A 84 8.37 11.40 -9.17
C ASN A 84 7.22 12.36 -9.47
N GLY A 85 6.02 11.97 -9.09
CA GLY A 85 4.79 12.75 -9.26
C GLY A 85 3.58 11.91 -9.59
N THR A 86 2.46 12.59 -9.83
CA THR A 86 1.20 11.95 -10.24
C THR A 86 0.96 12.23 -11.72
N TYR A 87 0.72 11.17 -12.49
CA TYR A 87 0.61 11.23 -13.95
C TYR A 87 -0.52 10.34 -14.45
N THR A 88 -1.11 10.73 -15.58
CA THR A 88 -2.05 9.87 -16.32
C THR A 88 -1.27 9.03 -17.32
N LEU A 89 -1.49 7.73 -17.31
CA LEU A 89 -0.84 6.80 -18.22
C LEU A 89 -1.30 7.01 -19.65
N THR A 90 -0.33 7.17 -20.55
CA THR A 90 -0.56 7.23 -22.02
C THR A 90 -0.35 5.87 -22.68
N GLY A 91 0.34 4.96 -22.03
CA GLY A 91 0.58 3.60 -22.51
C GLY A 91 0.80 2.62 -21.38
N SER A 92 0.37 1.38 -21.58
CA SER A 92 0.61 0.23 -20.72
C SER A 92 0.83 -0.99 -21.59
N PHE A 93 1.97 -1.65 -21.42
CA PHE A 93 2.42 -2.75 -22.27
C PHE A 93 2.79 -3.95 -21.42
N PRO A 94 2.30 -5.15 -21.75
CA PRO A 94 2.78 -6.36 -21.11
C PRO A 94 4.26 -6.60 -21.45
N GLY A 95 4.96 -7.36 -20.62
CA GLY A 95 6.42 -7.57 -20.73
C GLY A 95 6.94 -8.17 -22.03
N THR A 96 6.07 -8.68 -22.89
CA THR A 96 6.41 -9.17 -24.23
C THR A 96 6.51 -8.07 -25.28
N THR A 97 6.03 -6.85 -24.97
CA THR A 97 6.02 -5.73 -25.92
C THR A 97 6.86 -4.58 -25.36
N VAL A 98 8.03 -4.37 -25.92
CA VAL A 98 8.92 -3.27 -25.52
C VAL A 98 8.51 -2.00 -26.26
N PRO A 99 8.20 -0.89 -25.57
CA PRO A 99 7.93 0.38 -26.22
C PRO A 99 9.12 0.87 -27.05
N ALA A 100 8.88 1.44 -28.23
CA ALA A 100 9.91 1.95 -29.12
C ALA A 100 10.80 3.05 -28.46
N SER A 101 10.25 3.76 -27.47
CA SER A 101 10.96 4.79 -26.70
C SER A 101 12.12 4.25 -25.86
N ILE A 102 12.20 2.95 -25.59
CA ILE A 102 13.31 2.33 -24.84
C ILE A 102 14.55 2.09 -25.72
N GLY A 103 14.46 2.32 -27.01
CA GLY A 103 15.55 2.12 -27.93
C GLY A 103 15.99 0.65 -28.06
N THR A 104 16.26 0.21 -29.26
CA THR A 104 16.58 -1.19 -29.60
C THR A 104 17.90 -1.70 -29.00
N MET A 105 18.76 -0.82 -28.50
CA MET A 105 20.12 -1.20 -28.11
C MET A 105 20.25 -2.06 -26.85
N PHE A 106 19.34 -1.92 -25.91
CA PHE A 106 19.47 -2.61 -24.60
C PHE A 106 18.68 -3.92 -24.51
N TRP A 107 17.59 -4.02 -25.25
CA TRP A 107 16.65 -5.15 -25.13
C TRP A 107 16.72 -6.15 -26.27
N SER A 108 17.41 -5.78 -27.38
CA SER A 108 17.32 -6.57 -28.62
C SER A 108 18.07 -7.90 -28.59
N THR A 109 19.03 -8.10 -27.67
CA THR A 109 19.85 -9.29 -27.74
C THR A 109 19.81 -10.19 -26.51
N TYR A 110 19.48 -9.67 -25.31
CA TYR A 110 19.57 -10.45 -24.07
C TYR A 110 18.33 -10.45 -23.20
N ALA A 111 17.44 -9.50 -23.30
CA ALA A 111 16.40 -9.31 -22.30
C ALA A 111 15.05 -9.95 -22.65
N LEU A 112 14.66 -9.96 -23.91
CA LEU A 112 13.34 -10.47 -24.31
C LEU A 112 13.21 -12.00 -24.20
N SER A 113 14.33 -12.73 -24.33
CA SER A 113 14.33 -14.19 -24.14
C SER A 113 14.53 -14.62 -22.69
N SER A 114 15.04 -13.71 -21.83
CA SER A 114 15.44 -14.03 -20.45
C SER A 114 14.47 -13.48 -19.38
N TYR A 115 13.49 -12.68 -19.77
CA TYR A 115 12.45 -12.18 -18.86
C TYR A 115 11.06 -12.61 -19.30
N PRO A 116 10.76 -13.90 -19.21
CA PRO A 116 9.41 -14.37 -19.51
C PRO A 116 8.47 -13.89 -18.39
N ASN A 117 7.45 -13.16 -18.77
CA ASN A 117 6.20 -13.00 -18.02
C ASN A 117 6.18 -12.22 -16.69
N GLY A 118 7.27 -11.57 -16.27
CA GLY A 118 7.34 -10.89 -14.97
C GLY A 118 7.42 -9.37 -15.00
N TYR A 119 7.53 -8.75 -16.16
CA TYR A 119 7.70 -7.29 -16.29
C TYR A 119 6.58 -6.68 -17.11
N SER A 120 6.30 -5.41 -16.85
CA SER A 120 5.44 -4.57 -17.70
C SER A 120 6.06 -3.19 -17.86
N PHE A 121 5.58 -2.46 -18.86
CA PHE A 121 6.04 -1.11 -19.17
C PHE A 121 4.85 -0.17 -19.09
N ILE A 122 5.06 0.98 -18.47
CA ILE A 122 4.08 2.05 -18.45
C ILE A 122 4.71 3.34 -18.99
N GLN A 123 3.89 4.14 -19.65
CA GLN A 123 4.31 5.41 -20.22
C GLN A 123 3.40 6.53 -19.79
N TYR A 124 3.98 7.72 -19.61
CA TYR A 124 3.24 8.96 -19.37
C TYR A 124 4.00 10.15 -19.96
N ALA A 125 3.26 11.21 -20.27
CA ALA A 125 3.84 12.46 -20.80
C ALA A 125 4.61 13.16 -19.68
N LYS A 126 5.88 13.51 -19.95
CA LYS A 126 6.76 14.24 -19.04
C LYS A 126 7.69 15.15 -19.81
N THR A 127 7.46 16.45 -19.76
CA THR A 127 8.39 17.43 -20.33
C THR A 127 9.66 17.47 -19.49
N ALA A 128 10.73 16.89 -20.01
CA ALA A 128 12.06 16.88 -19.41
C ALA A 128 13.11 16.58 -20.49
N ALA A 129 14.39 16.81 -20.18
CA ALA A 129 15.47 16.38 -21.06
C ALA A 129 15.46 14.86 -21.22
N ASP A 130 15.88 14.38 -22.38
CA ASP A 130 16.03 12.95 -22.63
C ASP A 130 17.01 12.34 -21.61
N ASP A 131 16.59 11.23 -21.03
CA ASP A 131 17.34 10.50 -20.02
C ASP A 131 17.44 9.04 -20.47
N PRO A 132 18.65 8.51 -20.71
CA PRO A 132 18.83 7.17 -21.20
C PRO A 132 18.32 6.15 -20.19
N PHE A 133 18.02 4.95 -20.68
CA PHE A 133 17.59 3.84 -19.83
C PHE A 133 18.60 3.58 -18.70
N HIS A 134 18.11 3.54 -17.46
CA HIS A 134 18.91 3.22 -16.29
C HIS A 134 18.08 2.47 -15.23
N PHE A 135 18.77 1.72 -14.38
CA PHE A 135 18.14 1.03 -13.26
C PHE A 135 17.88 1.99 -12.10
N VAL A 136 16.70 1.88 -11.50
CA VAL A 136 16.32 2.62 -10.29
C VAL A 136 16.75 1.80 -9.07
N LYS A 137 17.67 2.35 -8.27
CA LYS A 137 18.20 1.69 -7.06
C LYS A 137 18.26 2.66 -5.87
N PRO A 138 17.61 2.35 -4.72
CA PRO A 138 16.67 1.24 -4.51
C PRO A 138 15.46 1.38 -5.42
N TYR A 139 14.69 0.31 -5.57
CA TYR A 139 13.52 0.32 -6.46
C TYR A 139 12.55 1.43 -6.12
N GLY A 140 12.04 2.09 -7.17
CA GLY A 140 10.94 3.01 -7.06
C GLY A 140 9.60 2.29 -6.88
N ARG A 141 8.55 3.06 -6.76
CA ARG A 141 7.19 2.55 -6.62
C ARG A 141 6.25 3.30 -7.57
N ALA A 142 5.42 2.58 -8.29
CA ALA A 142 4.26 3.10 -9.01
C ALA A 142 3.00 2.65 -8.28
N LEU A 143 2.19 3.59 -7.83
CA LEU A 143 0.95 3.36 -7.12
C LEU A 143 -0.21 3.84 -7.98
N GLY A 144 -1.12 2.95 -8.32
CA GLY A 144 -2.35 3.23 -9.04
C GLY A 144 -3.54 3.46 -8.11
N PRO A 145 -4.75 3.59 -8.68
CA PRO A 145 -5.97 3.71 -7.90
C PRO A 145 -6.21 2.43 -7.08
N GLU A 146 -6.89 2.61 -5.97
CA GLU A 146 -7.32 1.51 -5.12
C GLU A 146 -8.29 0.59 -5.86
N HIS A 147 -8.38 -0.67 -5.40
CA HIS A 147 -9.09 -1.76 -6.06
C HIS A 147 -10.53 -1.41 -6.48
N LYS A 148 -11.27 -0.67 -5.68
CA LYS A 148 -12.69 -0.36 -5.94
C LYS A 148 -12.95 1.10 -6.30
N ALA A 149 -12.06 1.82 -6.91
CA ALA A 149 -12.24 3.21 -7.32
C ALA A 149 -12.74 4.17 -6.20
N GLN A 150 -12.95 3.67 -5.00
CA GLN A 150 -13.30 4.40 -3.80
C GLN A 150 -12.17 4.27 -2.80
N ALA A 151 -11.74 5.39 -2.23
CA ALA A 151 -10.68 5.42 -1.24
C ALA A 151 -11.02 4.53 -0.05
N TYR A 152 -10.09 3.71 0.41
CA TYR A 152 -10.29 2.84 1.57
C TYR A 152 -10.64 3.62 2.83
N THR A 153 -10.09 4.83 2.97
CA THR A 153 -10.43 5.76 4.04
C THR A 153 -11.88 6.24 4.03
N ALA A 154 -12.57 6.15 2.89
CA ALA A 154 -13.99 6.48 2.74
C ALA A 154 -14.91 5.23 2.78
N THR A 155 -14.34 4.03 2.88
CA THR A 155 -15.09 2.77 2.85
C THR A 155 -15.54 2.37 4.26
N PRO A 156 -16.85 2.34 4.57
CA PRO A 156 -17.34 2.11 5.93
C PRO A 156 -16.85 0.81 6.57
N ALA A 157 -16.83 -0.30 5.81
CA ALA A 157 -16.40 -1.60 6.32
C ALA A 157 -14.91 -1.61 6.73
N ILE A 158 -14.06 -0.91 5.99
CA ILE A 158 -12.63 -0.79 6.31
C ILE A 158 -12.42 0.13 7.51
N ARG A 159 -13.15 1.23 7.58
CA ARG A 159 -13.12 2.15 8.74
C ARG A 159 -13.57 1.44 10.02
N GLU A 160 -14.65 0.65 9.93
CA GLU A 160 -15.12 -0.15 11.06
C GLU A 160 -14.09 -1.19 11.50
N ALA A 161 -13.46 -1.87 10.55
CA ALA A 161 -12.38 -2.81 10.84
C ALA A 161 -11.21 -2.10 11.55
N ALA A 162 -10.81 -0.92 11.08
CA ALA A 162 -9.76 -0.13 11.70
C ALA A 162 -10.13 0.33 13.11
N MET A 163 -11.39 0.72 13.33
CA MET A 163 -11.89 1.09 14.65
C MET A 163 -11.83 -0.09 15.62
N ILE A 164 -12.29 -1.28 15.23
CA ILE A 164 -12.25 -2.48 16.07
C ILE A 164 -10.79 -2.81 16.44
N VAL A 165 -9.88 -2.77 15.48
CA VAL A 165 -8.47 -3.05 15.73
C VAL A 165 -7.84 -1.98 16.63
N ALA A 166 -8.15 -0.70 16.44
CA ALA A 166 -7.64 0.39 17.27
C ALA A 166 -8.11 0.25 18.73
N VAL A 167 -9.37 -0.12 18.95
CA VAL A 167 -9.92 -0.40 20.28
C VAL A 167 -9.20 -1.59 20.92
N ASP A 168 -8.98 -2.66 20.17
CA ASP A 168 -8.27 -3.85 20.68
C ASP A 168 -6.81 -3.52 21.06
N ILE A 169 -6.10 -2.74 20.24
CA ILE A 169 -4.74 -2.26 20.54
C ILE A 169 -4.74 -1.39 21.80
N TRP A 170 -5.71 -0.49 21.91
CA TRP A 170 -5.88 0.35 23.09
C TRP A 170 -6.10 -0.47 24.35
N GLN A 171 -7.02 -1.41 24.32
CA GLN A 171 -7.31 -2.30 25.46
C GLN A 171 -6.08 -3.13 25.87
N ALA A 172 -5.33 -3.66 24.89
CA ALA A 172 -4.13 -4.40 25.15
C ALA A 172 -3.03 -3.57 25.88
N ARG A 173 -2.96 -2.26 25.61
CA ARG A 173 -2.05 -1.34 26.33
C ARG A 173 -2.48 -1.06 27.78
N GLN A 174 -3.77 -1.24 28.09
CA GLN A 174 -4.31 -1.03 29.45
C GLN A 174 -4.15 -2.27 30.34
N VAL A 175 -3.93 -3.44 29.77
CA VAL A 175 -3.72 -4.66 30.55
C VAL A 175 -2.36 -4.60 31.23
N SER A 176 -2.36 -4.60 32.56
CA SER A 176 -1.13 -4.65 33.35
C SER A 176 -0.33 -5.92 33.05
N GLN A 177 0.97 -5.77 32.80
CA GLN A 177 1.88 -6.90 32.58
C GLN A 177 2.04 -7.79 33.83
N THR A 178 1.61 -7.32 34.98
CA THR A 178 1.66 -8.03 36.26
C THR A 178 0.47 -8.94 36.48
N GLY A 179 -0.01 -9.66 35.45
CA GLY A 179 -0.99 -10.73 35.58
C GLY A 179 -1.95 -10.52 36.75
N GLY A 180 -2.79 -9.47 36.67
CA GLY A 180 -3.79 -9.23 37.71
C GLY A 180 -4.65 -10.47 37.82
N VAL A 181 -4.54 -11.17 38.95
CA VAL A 181 -5.48 -12.22 39.31
C VAL A 181 -6.83 -11.50 39.45
N GLY A 182 -7.73 -11.72 38.49
CA GLY A 182 -9.11 -11.26 38.66
C GLY A 182 -9.64 -11.80 39.99
N MET A 183 -10.54 -11.06 40.61
CA MET A 183 -11.13 -11.42 41.91
C MET A 183 -11.70 -12.87 41.95
N ASP A 184 -11.86 -13.51 40.80
CA ASP A 184 -12.36 -14.89 40.65
C ASP A 184 -11.26 -15.95 40.45
N GLY A 185 -9.97 -15.61 40.66
CA GLY A 185 -8.86 -16.57 40.54
C GLY A 185 -8.57 -17.07 39.12
N ILE A 186 -9.25 -16.52 38.11
CA ILE A 186 -9.00 -16.82 36.71
C ILE A 186 -7.92 -15.86 36.23
N THR A 187 -6.73 -16.39 35.94
CA THR A 187 -5.67 -15.63 35.26
C THR A 187 -6.21 -15.17 33.92
N ALA A 188 -6.38 -13.86 33.77
CA ALA A 188 -6.67 -13.30 32.46
C ALA A 188 -5.58 -13.77 31.51
N SER A 189 -5.95 -14.55 30.49
CA SER A 189 -5.01 -15.01 29.47
C SER A 189 -4.30 -13.79 28.90
N PRO A 190 -2.95 -13.77 28.85
CA PRO A 190 -2.24 -12.63 28.31
C PRO A 190 -2.78 -12.37 26.89
N TYR A 191 -3.25 -11.16 26.66
CA TYR A 191 -3.83 -10.79 25.38
C TYR A 191 -2.78 -10.99 24.27
N ARG A 192 -2.98 -12.00 23.45
CA ARG A 192 -2.10 -12.29 22.33
C ARG A 192 -2.46 -11.35 21.18
N MET A 193 -1.75 -10.23 21.10
CA MET A 193 -1.79 -9.38 19.93
C MET A 193 -1.26 -10.12 18.69
N GLY A 194 -1.79 -9.82 17.54
CA GLY A 194 -1.31 -10.30 16.25
C GLY A 194 -2.39 -11.06 15.47
N TYR A 195 -2.19 -12.34 15.27
CA TYR A 195 -3.04 -13.15 14.39
C TYR A 195 -4.55 -13.09 14.72
N GLN A 196 -4.90 -12.93 15.97
CA GLN A 196 -6.29 -12.85 16.40
C GLN A 196 -6.99 -11.54 16.03
N LEU A 197 -6.26 -10.40 15.97
CA LEU A 197 -6.84 -9.10 15.62
C LEU A 197 -7.42 -9.10 14.21
N ILE A 198 -6.65 -9.56 13.25
CA ILE A 198 -7.09 -9.63 11.85
C ILE A 198 -8.22 -10.64 11.67
N ASN A 199 -8.20 -11.76 12.37
CA ASN A 199 -9.28 -12.75 12.27
C ASN A 199 -10.64 -12.19 12.70
N ARG A 200 -10.67 -11.29 13.68
CA ARG A 200 -11.92 -10.62 14.12
C ARG A 200 -12.55 -9.75 13.05
N VAL A 201 -11.71 -9.08 12.26
CA VAL A 201 -12.16 -8.14 11.22
C VAL A 201 -12.09 -8.72 9.81
N ARG A 202 -11.66 -9.98 9.66
CA ARG A 202 -11.46 -10.64 8.37
C ARG A 202 -12.69 -10.56 7.47
N GLY A 203 -13.88 -10.74 8.03
CA GLY A 203 -15.14 -10.66 7.28
C GLY A 203 -15.41 -9.29 6.67
N LEU A 204 -14.91 -8.21 7.32
CA LEU A 204 -15.08 -6.84 6.84
C LEU A 204 -14.06 -6.50 5.74
N ILE A 205 -12.82 -6.98 5.87
CA ILE A 205 -11.72 -6.64 4.95
C ILE A 205 -11.59 -7.60 3.77
N GLN A 206 -12.10 -8.83 3.87
CA GLN A 206 -11.97 -9.88 2.85
C GLN A 206 -12.41 -9.44 1.44
N PRO A 207 -13.53 -8.70 1.24
CA PRO A 207 -13.92 -8.22 -0.09
C PRO A 207 -12.95 -7.23 -0.72
N TYR A 208 -11.98 -6.71 0.05
CA TYR A 208 -10.99 -5.71 -0.34
C TYR A 208 -9.56 -6.24 -0.27
N SER A 209 -9.38 -7.49 0.14
CA SER A 209 -8.05 -8.09 0.26
C SER A 209 -7.51 -8.56 -1.08
N SER A 210 -6.18 -8.58 -1.19
CA SER A 210 -5.50 -9.09 -2.38
C SER A 210 -5.84 -10.57 -2.64
N PRO A 211 -6.07 -10.96 -3.90
CA PRO A 211 -6.24 -12.38 -4.24
C PRO A 211 -5.10 -13.27 -3.76
N ASN A 212 -3.88 -12.73 -3.72
CA ASN A 212 -2.70 -13.45 -3.25
C ASN A 212 -2.72 -13.75 -1.75
N SER A 213 -3.48 -13.00 -0.96
CA SER A 213 -3.65 -13.25 0.47
C SER A 213 -4.69 -14.32 0.78
N LEU A 214 -5.44 -14.77 -0.22
CA LEU A 214 -6.46 -15.81 -0.10
C LEU A 214 -5.89 -17.22 -0.37
N VAL A 215 -4.66 -17.28 -0.91
CA VAL A 215 -3.95 -18.52 -1.25
C VAL A 215 -2.79 -18.66 -0.25
N GLY A 216 -3.12 -18.88 1.00
CA GLY A 216 -2.15 -19.14 2.07
C GLY A 216 -2.46 -20.46 2.75
#